data_6a921b00d5b9f002fe5247bbfc56b7d7
#
_entry.id   6a921b00d5b9f002fe5247bbfc56b7d7
#
_cell.length_a   1.000
_cell.length_b   1.000
_cell.length_c   1.000
_cell.angle_alpha   90.00
_cell.angle_beta   90.00
_cell.angle_gamma   90.00
#
_symmetry.space_group_name_H-M   'P 1'
#
loop_
_entity.id
_entity.type
_entity.pdbx_description
1 polymer ?
#
loop_
_entity_poly.entity_id
_entity_poly.type
_entity_poly.pdbx_seq_one_letter_code
_entity_poly.pdbx_strand_id
1 'polypeptide(L)'
;MSFNNTENIDDKYLKIKLNIISMNSNFEIGTAISLFKLIIHKITSERNKNASFRIRHYNDAIKILEKWDGTHCDDITQMEDHFKSNGKKNPAKIISKLTELLETGKMVEAEEALQDPKVRAVINLCKVYGIGPAKANELWEKHEIDTVDKLKAKFKIQADIIHGKQAIGLKYFDDLQERIPRNEVDAYNIRLQSICSSISSSIIMSINGSYRRGLPTSGDIDLMITSKTEDPSKLRKLLIKELTKQGIIKATMASGKKKFMGVVKLESEGFHKARHLDIIDTSPLDFPFAVLYFTGSGGFNSKMRAEALKLGYSMNEYCLSDKNTKVRIDSEIIQDKIGKEEFESEEDIFKFLDMKYVKPENRNIMTLSKQ
;
A
#
# COMPACT_ATOMS: atom_id res chain seq x y z
N MET A 1 4.27 -1.02 -4.23
CA MET A 1 4.12 -1.34 -2.81
C MET A 1 3.99 -0.01 -2.09
N SER A 2 2.77 0.37 -1.74
CA SER A 2 2.50 1.56 -0.93
C SER A 2 2.87 1.26 0.51
N PHE A 3 3.84 2.01 1.04
CA PHE A 3 4.24 1.98 2.46
C PHE A 3 3.38 2.95 3.27
N ASN A 4 2.06 2.81 3.24
CA ASN A 4 1.19 3.70 4.00
C ASN A 4 0.11 2.92 4.75
N ASN A 5 0.55 2.26 5.83
CA ASN A 5 -0.25 2.00 7.02
C ASN A 5 0.66 2.28 8.22
N THR A 6 0.98 3.54 8.43
CA THR A 6 1.68 4.03 9.62
C THR A 6 0.66 4.47 10.68
N GLU A 7 -0.22 3.56 11.11
CA GLU A 7 -0.64 3.63 12.51
C GLU A 7 0.64 3.47 13.33
N ASN A 8 0.79 4.29 14.37
CA ASN A 8 1.92 4.22 15.27
C ASN A 8 2.06 2.75 15.72
N ILE A 9 3.20 2.13 15.40
CA ILE A 9 3.41 0.70 15.67
C ILE A 9 3.19 0.46 17.17
N ASP A 10 3.60 1.40 18.04
CA ASP A 10 3.40 1.32 19.48
C ASP A 10 1.91 1.38 19.86
N ASP A 11 1.09 2.23 19.23
CA ASP A 11 -0.36 2.29 19.45
C ASP A 11 -1.07 1.05 18.90
N LYS A 12 -0.63 0.54 17.74
CA LYS A 12 -1.18 -0.69 17.16
C LYS A 12 -0.81 -1.90 18.00
N TYR A 13 0.39 -1.94 18.56
CA TYR A 13 0.83 -3.01 19.47
C TYR A 13 0.29 -2.85 20.89
N LEU A 14 0.07 -1.64 21.40
CA LEU A 14 -0.71 -1.42 22.61
C LEU A 14 -2.17 -1.88 22.44
N LYS A 15 -2.79 -1.59 21.30
CA LYS A 15 -4.12 -2.12 20.95
C LYS A 15 -4.13 -3.64 20.81
N ILE A 16 -3.10 -4.24 20.20
CA ILE A 16 -2.90 -5.70 20.16
C ILE A 16 -2.79 -6.25 21.58
N LYS A 17 -2.01 -5.62 22.46
CA LYS A 17 -1.90 -6.01 23.88
C LYS A 17 -3.21 -5.89 24.66
N LEU A 18 -4.02 -4.88 24.38
CA LEU A 18 -5.33 -4.66 25.01
C LEU A 18 -6.42 -5.60 24.49
N ASN A 19 -6.35 -6.02 23.23
CA ASN A 19 -7.30 -7.00 22.64
C ASN A 19 -6.97 -8.47 23.01
N ILE A 20 -5.75 -8.77 23.43
CA ILE A 20 -5.30 -10.12 23.82
C ILE A 20 -5.86 -10.56 25.21
N ILE A 21 -6.45 -9.66 25.99
CA ILE A 21 -6.94 -9.96 27.38
C ILE A 21 -8.29 -10.68 27.38
N SER A 22 -8.99 -10.84 26.26
CA SER A 22 -10.17 -11.70 26.20
C SER A 22 -9.75 -13.11 25.76
N MET A 23 -10.07 -14.13 26.54
CA MET A 23 -10.05 -15.55 26.16
C MET A 23 -11.06 -15.78 25.02
N ASN A 24 -10.74 -15.33 23.82
CA ASN A 24 -11.54 -15.58 22.64
C ASN A 24 -10.94 -16.77 21.88
N SER A 25 -11.79 -17.71 21.54
CA SER A 25 -11.48 -18.87 20.70
C SER A 25 -11.13 -18.51 19.23
N ASN A 26 -10.69 -17.27 18.95
CA ASN A 26 -10.33 -16.79 17.63
C ASN A 26 -9.24 -15.73 17.68
N PHE A 27 -8.57 -15.48 16.54
CA PHE A 27 -7.66 -14.34 16.36
C PHE A 27 -8.02 -13.52 15.12
N GLU A 28 -7.76 -12.22 15.18
CA GLU A 28 -7.92 -11.31 14.04
C GLU A 28 -6.79 -11.51 13.01
N ILE A 29 -7.13 -11.69 11.73
CA ILE A 29 -6.18 -11.88 10.62
C ILE A 29 -5.18 -10.71 10.53
N GLY A 30 -5.65 -9.47 10.74
CA GLY A 30 -4.79 -8.29 10.77
C GLY A 30 -3.72 -8.35 11.87
N THR A 31 -4.05 -8.92 13.02
CA THR A 31 -3.12 -9.19 14.12
C THR A 31 -2.05 -10.20 13.72
N ALA A 32 -2.44 -11.34 13.14
CA ALA A 32 -1.48 -12.36 12.67
C ALA A 32 -0.51 -11.79 11.62
N ILE A 33 -1.02 -11.00 10.66
CA ILE A 33 -0.19 -10.31 9.65
C ILE A 33 0.81 -9.36 10.32
N SER A 34 0.38 -8.62 11.32
CA SER A 34 1.24 -7.67 12.05
C SER A 34 2.35 -8.38 12.82
N LEU A 35 2.03 -9.48 13.49
CA LEU A 35 3.00 -10.32 14.20
C LEU A 35 4.03 -10.94 13.23
N PHE A 36 3.62 -11.41 12.05
CA PHE A 36 4.55 -11.89 11.04
C PHE A 36 5.47 -10.78 10.51
N LYS A 37 4.98 -9.56 10.36
CA LYS A 37 5.84 -8.41 9.99
C LYS A 37 6.90 -8.13 11.06
N LEU A 38 6.58 -8.27 12.34
CA LEU A 38 7.59 -8.18 13.42
C LEU A 38 8.67 -9.24 13.32
N ILE A 39 8.30 -10.49 13.08
CA ILE A 39 9.27 -11.56 12.88
C ILE A 39 10.16 -11.27 11.67
N ILE A 40 9.60 -10.72 10.57
CA ILE A 40 10.38 -10.27 9.42
C ILE A 40 11.41 -9.21 9.82
N HIS A 41 11.03 -8.22 10.66
CA HIS A 41 11.96 -7.21 11.15
C HIS A 41 13.07 -7.82 12.00
N LYS A 42 12.75 -8.77 12.91
CA LYS A 42 13.75 -9.53 13.68
C LYS A 42 14.73 -10.24 12.75
N ILE A 43 14.23 -11.05 11.81
CA ILE A 43 15.07 -11.78 10.85
C ILE A 43 15.96 -10.83 10.04
N THR A 44 15.43 -9.67 9.64
CA THR A 44 16.19 -8.67 8.87
C THR A 44 17.30 -8.04 9.71
N SER A 45 17.07 -7.84 11.02
CA SER A 45 18.08 -7.31 11.94
C SER A 45 19.21 -8.28 12.25
N GLU A 46 18.95 -9.59 12.21
CA GLU A 46 19.91 -10.65 12.50
C GLU A 46 21.01 -10.83 11.43
N ARG A 47 20.82 -10.32 10.19
CA ARG A 47 21.75 -10.46 9.04
C ARG A 47 22.21 -11.89 8.75
N ASN A 48 21.36 -12.87 9.00
CA ASN A 48 21.68 -14.28 8.79
C ASN A 48 21.69 -14.62 7.28
N LYS A 49 22.58 -15.54 6.83
CA LYS A 49 22.67 -16.00 5.43
C LYS A 49 21.33 -16.53 4.89
N ASN A 50 20.49 -17.12 5.75
CA ASN A 50 19.17 -17.63 5.39
C ASN A 50 18.04 -16.63 5.56
N ALA A 51 18.34 -15.37 5.92
CA ALA A 51 17.32 -14.34 6.17
C ALA A 51 16.37 -14.13 4.98
N SER A 52 16.90 -14.05 3.77
CA SER A 52 16.09 -13.83 2.55
C SER A 52 15.07 -14.95 2.32
N PHE A 53 15.42 -16.19 2.58
CA PHE A 53 14.51 -17.34 2.46
C PHE A 53 13.42 -17.29 3.53
N ARG A 54 13.79 -17.05 4.80
CA ARG A 54 12.85 -16.91 5.92
C ARG A 54 11.88 -15.73 5.69
N ILE A 55 12.40 -14.57 5.27
CA ILE A 55 11.59 -13.38 4.94
C ILE A 55 10.59 -13.69 3.83
N ARG A 56 11.01 -14.36 2.75
CA ARG A 56 10.11 -14.77 1.67
C ARG A 56 9.00 -15.69 2.21
N HIS A 57 9.34 -16.64 3.07
CA HIS A 57 8.38 -17.57 3.65
C HIS A 57 7.25 -16.86 4.42
N TYR A 58 7.59 -15.84 5.23
CA TYR A 58 6.61 -15.04 5.95
C TYR A 58 5.84 -14.06 5.04
N ASN A 59 6.50 -13.45 4.05
CA ASN A 59 5.82 -12.60 3.08
C ASN A 59 4.78 -13.39 2.24
N ASP A 60 5.09 -14.63 1.87
CA ASP A 60 4.12 -15.49 1.19
C ASP A 60 2.96 -15.86 2.11
N ALA A 61 3.23 -16.11 3.40
CA ALA A 61 2.18 -16.35 4.38
C ALA A 61 1.25 -15.14 4.55
N ILE A 62 1.82 -13.93 4.65
CA ILE A 62 1.04 -12.69 4.71
C ILE A 62 0.13 -12.55 3.49
N LYS A 63 0.64 -12.78 2.27
CA LYS A 63 -0.17 -12.72 1.04
C LYS A 63 -1.32 -13.73 1.02
N ILE A 64 -1.13 -14.89 1.66
CA ILE A 64 -2.18 -15.90 1.76
C ILE A 64 -3.21 -15.48 2.81
N LEU A 65 -2.79 -14.97 3.97
CA LEU A 65 -3.68 -14.42 4.99
C LEU A 65 -4.52 -13.24 4.47
N GLU A 66 -3.95 -12.38 3.61
CA GLU A 66 -4.66 -11.29 2.96
C GLU A 66 -5.80 -11.74 2.03
N LYS A 67 -5.83 -13.03 1.65
CA LYS A 67 -6.91 -13.64 0.85
C LYS A 67 -7.95 -14.40 1.69
N TRP A 68 -7.77 -14.45 3.01
CA TRP A 68 -8.72 -15.11 3.91
C TRP A 68 -10.09 -14.45 3.81
N ASP A 69 -11.14 -15.26 3.79
CA ASP A 69 -12.52 -14.75 3.75
C ASP A 69 -13.03 -14.52 5.17
N GLY A 70 -13.00 -13.28 5.59
CA GLY A 70 -13.34 -12.85 6.94
C GLY A 70 -12.24 -12.06 7.62
N THR A 71 -12.53 -11.56 8.83
CA THR A 71 -11.61 -10.76 9.64
C THR A 71 -10.94 -11.58 10.75
N HIS A 72 -11.49 -12.73 11.10
CA HIS A 72 -11.04 -13.60 12.19
C HIS A 72 -10.86 -15.04 11.72
N CYS A 73 -10.09 -15.80 12.45
CA CYS A 73 -9.92 -17.23 12.31
C CYS A 73 -10.15 -17.90 13.68
N ASP A 74 -11.04 -18.91 13.73
CA ASP A 74 -11.39 -19.74 14.88
C ASP A 74 -11.10 -21.22 14.66
N ASP A 75 -10.79 -21.62 13.42
CA ASP A 75 -10.49 -23.00 13.05
C ASP A 75 -9.16 -23.08 12.28
N ILE A 76 -8.16 -23.66 12.95
CA ILE A 76 -6.81 -23.81 12.39
C ILE A 76 -6.79 -24.81 11.23
N THR A 77 -7.72 -25.77 11.19
CA THR A 77 -7.79 -26.77 10.12
C THR A 77 -8.22 -26.10 8.81
N GLN A 78 -9.24 -25.24 8.88
CA GLN A 78 -9.67 -24.42 7.74
C GLN A 78 -8.54 -23.48 7.28
N MET A 79 -7.76 -22.92 8.21
CA MET A 79 -6.61 -22.09 7.90
C MET A 79 -5.53 -22.89 7.18
N GLU A 80 -5.21 -24.09 7.62
CA GLU A 80 -4.25 -24.97 6.96
C GLU A 80 -4.69 -25.33 5.53
N ASP A 81 -5.96 -25.66 5.34
CA ASP A 81 -6.54 -25.95 4.01
C ASP A 81 -6.52 -24.71 3.12
N HIS A 82 -6.78 -23.54 3.68
CA HIS A 82 -6.63 -22.26 2.95
C HIS A 82 -5.19 -22.03 2.48
N PHE A 83 -4.18 -22.32 3.30
CA PHE A 83 -2.79 -22.23 2.89
C PHE A 83 -2.44 -23.23 1.79
N LYS A 84 -2.89 -24.49 1.89
CA LYS A 84 -2.68 -25.54 0.88
C LYS A 84 -3.34 -25.16 -0.47
N SER A 85 -4.58 -24.73 -0.45
CA SER A 85 -5.34 -24.33 -1.65
C SER A 85 -4.74 -23.09 -2.35
N ASN A 86 -4.04 -22.22 -1.61
CA ASN A 86 -3.29 -21.09 -2.15
C ASN A 86 -1.83 -21.41 -2.52
N GLY A 87 -1.49 -22.69 -2.68
CA GLY A 87 -0.20 -23.14 -3.24
C GLY A 87 0.94 -23.33 -2.22
N LYS A 88 0.67 -23.22 -0.92
CA LYS A 88 1.66 -23.50 0.13
C LYS A 88 1.67 -24.98 0.47
N LYS A 89 2.47 -25.77 -0.26
CA LYS A 89 2.53 -27.24 -0.11
C LYS A 89 2.90 -27.72 1.31
N ASN A 90 3.72 -26.97 2.04
CA ASN A 90 4.10 -27.29 3.43
C ASN A 90 3.99 -26.04 4.31
N PRO A 91 2.80 -25.75 4.88
CA PRO A 91 2.58 -24.60 5.75
C PRO A 91 2.94 -24.85 7.23
N ALA A 92 3.41 -26.04 7.63
CA ALA A 92 3.49 -26.49 9.02
C ALA A 92 4.09 -25.46 10.01
N LYS A 93 5.19 -24.79 9.65
CA LYS A 93 5.80 -23.74 10.51
C LYS A 93 4.91 -22.51 10.68
N ILE A 94 4.18 -22.13 9.65
CA ILE A 94 3.25 -20.98 9.71
C ILE A 94 2.03 -21.38 10.53
N ILE A 95 1.48 -22.57 10.25
CA ILE A 95 0.31 -23.10 10.98
C ILE A 95 0.62 -23.24 12.47
N SER A 96 1.80 -23.80 12.84
CA SER A 96 2.21 -23.90 14.24
C SER A 96 2.20 -22.55 14.97
N LYS A 97 2.61 -21.44 14.31
CA LYS A 97 2.56 -20.10 14.89
C LYS A 97 1.15 -19.53 14.97
N LEU A 98 0.30 -19.85 14.02
CA LEU A 98 -1.10 -19.45 14.05
C LEU A 98 -1.88 -20.26 15.09
N THR A 99 -1.53 -21.54 15.29
CA THR A 99 -2.04 -22.38 16.38
C THR A 99 -1.65 -21.79 17.74
N GLU A 100 -0.35 -21.45 17.93
CA GLU A 100 0.12 -20.77 19.12
C GLU A 100 -0.68 -19.50 19.41
N LEU A 101 -0.94 -18.66 18.37
CA LEU A 101 -1.72 -17.45 18.50
C LEU A 101 -3.18 -17.76 18.85
N LEU A 102 -3.79 -18.79 18.26
CA LEU A 102 -5.17 -19.18 18.53
C LEU A 102 -5.34 -19.70 19.98
N GLU A 103 -4.43 -20.55 20.43
CA GLU A 103 -4.51 -21.21 21.73
C GLU A 103 -4.11 -20.30 22.89
N THR A 104 -3.13 -19.44 22.68
CA THR A 104 -2.52 -18.64 23.78
C THR A 104 -2.79 -17.14 23.67
N GLY A 105 -3.36 -16.68 22.55
CA GLY A 105 -3.46 -15.25 22.25
C GLY A 105 -2.12 -14.56 21.96
N LYS A 106 -1.01 -15.31 21.87
CA LYS A 106 0.35 -14.79 21.75
C LYS A 106 1.12 -15.47 20.62
N MET A 107 2.18 -14.81 20.17
CA MET A 107 3.18 -15.39 19.29
C MET A 107 4.56 -15.05 19.86
N VAL A 108 5.16 -15.99 20.58
CA VAL A 108 6.37 -15.79 21.40
C VAL A 108 7.50 -15.17 20.59
N GLU A 109 7.78 -15.66 19.37
CA GLU A 109 8.86 -15.11 18.53
C GLU A 109 8.63 -13.63 18.16
N ALA A 110 7.37 -13.20 18.00
CA ALA A 110 7.04 -11.80 17.75
C ALA A 110 7.14 -10.94 19.01
N GLU A 111 6.76 -11.48 20.18
CA GLU A 111 6.92 -10.78 21.46
C GLU A 111 8.41 -10.60 21.80
N GLU A 112 9.24 -11.63 21.61
CA GLU A 112 10.70 -11.53 21.74
C GLU A 112 11.27 -10.45 20.80
N ALA A 113 10.79 -10.38 19.55
CA ALA A 113 11.21 -9.37 18.60
C ALA A 113 10.94 -7.95 19.10
N LEU A 114 9.82 -7.74 19.82
CA LEU A 114 9.49 -6.44 20.42
C LEU A 114 10.35 -6.09 21.64
N GLN A 115 10.88 -7.09 22.35
CA GLN A 115 11.78 -6.86 23.49
C GLN A 115 13.22 -6.55 23.04
N ASP A 116 13.60 -6.93 21.82
CA ASP A 116 14.94 -6.66 21.29
C ASP A 116 15.13 -5.17 20.97
N PRO A 117 16.03 -4.45 21.65
CA PRO A 117 16.29 -3.03 21.41
C PRO A 117 16.71 -2.73 19.96
N LYS A 118 17.48 -3.64 19.34
CA LYS A 118 17.92 -3.52 17.96
C LYS A 118 16.73 -3.57 16.99
N VAL A 119 15.83 -4.54 17.19
CA VAL A 119 14.63 -4.68 16.36
C VAL A 119 13.76 -3.44 16.47
N ARG A 120 13.55 -2.93 17.70
CA ARG A 120 12.80 -1.67 17.92
C ARG A 120 13.44 -0.48 17.23
N ALA A 121 14.77 -0.33 17.31
CA ALA A 121 15.50 0.72 16.63
C ALA A 121 15.31 0.64 15.11
N VAL A 122 15.46 -0.56 14.52
CA VAL A 122 15.27 -0.77 13.07
C VAL A 122 13.85 -0.44 12.65
N ILE A 123 12.82 -0.88 13.40
CA ILE A 123 11.42 -0.57 13.13
C ILE A 123 11.20 0.96 13.15
N ASN A 124 11.69 1.65 14.19
CA ASN A 124 11.52 3.09 14.34
C ASN A 124 12.21 3.88 13.20
N LEU A 125 13.44 3.54 12.88
CA LEU A 125 14.21 4.23 11.86
C LEU A 125 13.67 3.97 10.44
N CYS A 126 13.15 2.78 10.17
CA CYS A 126 12.52 2.45 8.89
C CYS A 126 11.21 3.23 8.61
N LYS A 127 10.62 3.92 9.61
CA LYS A 127 9.52 4.86 9.41
C LYS A 127 9.95 6.08 8.57
N VAL A 128 11.25 6.42 8.59
CA VAL A 128 11.79 7.52 7.78
C VAL A 128 11.91 7.08 6.33
N TYR A 129 11.23 7.78 5.43
CA TYR A 129 11.32 7.47 4.00
C TYR A 129 12.77 7.42 3.51
N GLY A 130 13.11 6.38 2.77
CA GLY A 130 14.46 6.16 2.25
C GLY A 130 15.41 5.46 3.21
N ILE A 131 15.05 5.26 4.48
CA ILE A 131 15.80 4.42 5.41
C ILE A 131 15.20 3.02 5.38
N GLY A 132 15.95 2.09 4.80
CA GLY A 132 15.63 0.67 4.85
C GLY A 132 16.36 -0.04 5.99
N PRO A 133 16.07 -1.35 6.21
CA PRO A 133 16.65 -2.10 7.32
C PRO A 133 18.19 -2.10 7.36
N ALA A 134 18.86 -2.11 6.21
CA ALA A 134 20.32 -2.07 6.15
C ALA A 134 20.89 -0.77 6.74
N LYS A 135 20.31 0.39 6.36
CA LYS A 135 20.73 1.70 6.91
C LYS A 135 20.30 1.87 8.36
N ALA A 136 19.12 1.38 8.74
CA ALA A 136 18.67 1.41 10.13
C ALA A 136 19.59 0.60 11.06
N ASN A 137 20.01 -0.61 10.63
CA ASN A 137 21.02 -1.39 11.36
C ASN A 137 22.37 -0.67 11.48
N GLU A 138 22.82 -0.02 10.40
CA GLU A 138 24.07 0.76 10.42
C GLU A 138 23.97 1.92 11.43
N LEU A 139 22.85 2.65 11.44
CA LEU A 139 22.62 3.76 12.37
C LEU A 139 22.62 3.29 13.82
N TRP A 140 22.00 2.12 14.09
CA TRP A 140 22.02 1.50 15.41
C TRP A 140 23.44 1.04 15.81
N GLU A 141 24.08 0.23 14.97
CA GLU A 141 25.34 -0.44 15.32
C GLU A 141 26.53 0.51 15.42
N LYS A 142 26.61 1.51 14.52
CA LYS A 142 27.78 2.43 14.46
C LYS A 142 27.56 3.73 15.21
N HIS A 143 26.32 4.16 15.40
CA HIS A 143 26.00 5.47 15.93
C HIS A 143 25.07 5.45 17.14
N GLU A 144 24.64 4.26 17.60
CA GLU A 144 23.75 4.06 18.74
C GLU A 144 22.41 4.84 18.62
N ILE A 145 21.95 5.02 17.37
CA ILE A 145 20.71 5.72 17.05
C ILE A 145 19.56 4.72 17.02
N ASP A 146 18.61 4.85 17.93
CA ASP A 146 17.45 3.98 18.11
C ASP A 146 16.10 4.67 17.81
N THR A 147 16.10 6.01 17.76
CA THR A 147 14.89 6.80 17.53
C THR A 147 15.11 7.83 16.42
N VAL A 148 14.01 8.28 15.82
CA VAL A 148 14.03 9.35 14.81
C VAL A 148 14.52 10.66 15.40
N ASP A 149 14.20 10.94 16.67
CA ASP A 149 14.64 12.17 17.34
C ASP A 149 16.17 12.19 17.56
N LYS A 150 16.77 11.05 17.97
CA LYS A 150 18.23 10.93 18.01
C LYS A 150 18.85 11.09 16.62
N LEU A 151 18.21 10.55 15.57
CA LEU A 151 18.65 10.75 14.20
C LEU A 151 18.57 12.21 13.77
N LYS A 152 17.48 12.93 14.10
CA LYS A 152 17.36 14.38 13.86
C LYS A 152 18.46 15.18 14.56
N ALA A 153 18.71 14.85 15.84
CA ALA A 153 19.78 15.51 16.61
C ALA A 153 21.16 15.25 16.01
N LYS A 154 21.47 14.00 15.66
CA LYS A 154 22.75 13.63 15.06
C LYS A 154 22.94 14.25 13.68
N PHE A 155 21.90 14.29 12.85
CA PHE A 155 21.93 14.87 11.51
C PHE A 155 22.25 16.38 11.52
N LYS A 156 21.84 17.13 12.56
CA LYS A 156 22.20 18.54 12.74
C LYS A 156 23.70 18.75 12.94
N ILE A 157 24.39 17.78 13.54
CA ILE A 157 25.83 17.87 13.85
C ILE A 157 26.64 17.21 12.74
N GLN A 158 26.14 16.13 12.17
CA GLN A 158 26.80 15.31 11.17
C GLN A 158 25.85 15.08 9.98
N ALA A 159 25.88 16.00 9.00
CA ALA A 159 24.94 15.99 7.87
C ALA A 159 25.19 14.84 6.86
N ASP A 160 26.37 14.21 6.90
CA ASP A 160 26.76 13.10 6.03
C ASP A 160 26.29 11.72 6.53
N ILE A 161 25.64 11.66 7.69
CA ILE A 161 25.13 10.38 8.25
C ILE A 161 24.01 9.76 7.40
N ILE A 162 23.22 10.58 6.72
CA ILE A 162 22.19 10.22 5.75
C ILE A 162 22.18 11.18 4.56
N HIS A 163 21.74 10.71 3.39
CA HIS A 163 21.79 11.50 2.15
C HIS A 163 20.52 11.40 1.31
N GLY A 164 20.36 12.32 0.35
CA GLY A 164 19.34 12.29 -0.68
C GLY A 164 17.93 12.10 -0.12
N LYS A 165 17.24 11.05 -0.56
CA LYS A 165 15.86 10.76 -0.14
C LYS A 165 15.71 10.48 1.36
N GLN A 166 16.76 10.01 2.04
CA GLN A 166 16.74 9.79 3.49
C GLN A 166 16.67 11.11 4.24
N ALA A 167 17.47 12.10 3.81
CA ALA A 167 17.46 13.45 4.36
C ALA A 167 16.12 14.17 4.11
N ILE A 168 15.53 13.97 2.91
CA ILE A 168 14.17 14.46 2.59
C ILE A 168 13.15 13.80 3.52
N GLY A 169 13.19 12.47 3.66
CA GLY A 169 12.31 11.74 4.55
C GLY A 169 12.40 12.20 6.00
N LEU A 170 13.61 12.46 6.50
CA LEU A 170 13.83 12.96 7.85
C LEU A 170 13.32 14.41 8.02
N LYS A 171 13.59 15.28 7.04
CA LYS A 171 13.16 16.70 7.06
C LYS A 171 11.65 16.86 7.20
N TYR A 172 10.89 16.01 6.52
CA TYR A 172 9.42 16.10 6.49
C TYR A 172 8.75 14.99 7.32
N PHE A 173 9.52 14.29 8.16
CA PHE A 173 9.06 13.10 8.88
C PHE A 173 7.77 13.34 9.64
N ASP A 174 7.70 14.37 10.48
CA ASP A 174 6.56 14.62 11.36
C ASP A 174 5.27 14.87 10.56
N ASP A 175 5.35 15.73 9.55
CA ASP A 175 4.22 16.05 8.67
C ASP A 175 3.72 14.81 7.91
N LEU A 176 4.65 13.97 7.41
CA LEU A 176 4.33 12.77 6.62
C LEU A 176 3.77 11.62 7.45
N GLN A 177 3.91 11.65 8.77
CA GLN A 177 3.26 10.67 9.67
C GLN A 177 1.79 11.03 9.95
N GLU A 178 1.40 12.28 9.75
CA GLU A 178 0.04 12.72 10.00
C GLU A 178 -0.89 12.42 8.83
N ARG A 179 -2.08 11.96 9.18
CA ARG A 179 -3.13 11.76 8.16
C ARG A 179 -3.61 13.10 7.62
N ILE A 180 -3.95 13.10 6.34
CA ILE A 180 -4.42 14.26 5.59
C ILE A 180 -5.94 14.36 5.76
N PRO A 181 -6.48 15.44 6.35
CA PRO A 181 -7.93 15.66 6.42
C PRO A 181 -8.55 15.74 5.02
N ARG A 182 -9.81 15.28 4.87
CA ARG A 182 -10.49 15.24 3.58
C ARG A 182 -10.58 16.62 2.90
N ASN A 183 -10.91 17.66 3.67
CA ASN A 183 -10.97 19.04 3.15
C ASN A 183 -9.63 19.52 2.57
N GLU A 184 -8.50 19.07 3.11
CA GLU A 184 -7.18 19.36 2.54
C GLU A 184 -6.98 18.63 1.20
N VAL A 185 -7.41 17.36 1.11
CA VAL A 185 -7.35 16.61 -0.18
C VAL A 185 -8.33 17.22 -1.20
N ASP A 186 -9.49 17.71 -0.78
CA ASP A 186 -10.44 18.44 -1.65
C ASP A 186 -9.77 19.70 -2.25
N ALA A 187 -9.01 20.46 -1.46
CA ALA A 187 -8.26 21.61 -1.95
C ALA A 187 -7.17 21.20 -2.95
N TYR A 188 -6.41 20.12 -2.68
CA TYR A 188 -5.48 19.55 -3.67
C TYR A 188 -6.20 19.11 -4.94
N ASN A 189 -7.37 18.48 -4.85
CA ASN A 189 -8.11 18.03 -6.02
C ASN A 189 -8.50 19.22 -6.92
N ILE A 190 -9.05 20.29 -6.35
CA ILE A 190 -9.41 21.52 -7.07
C ILE A 190 -8.18 22.14 -7.73
N ARG A 191 -7.08 22.25 -6.98
CA ARG A 191 -5.84 22.86 -7.49
C ARG A 191 -5.21 22.05 -8.61
N LEU A 192 -5.12 20.74 -8.45
CA LEU A 192 -4.57 19.83 -9.45
C LEU A 192 -5.43 19.83 -10.72
N GLN A 193 -6.75 19.83 -10.59
CA GLN A 193 -7.69 19.96 -11.73
C GLN A 193 -7.44 21.25 -12.53
N SER A 194 -7.33 22.39 -11.84
CA SER A 194 -7.04 23.68 -12.47
C SER A 194 -5.72 23.66 -13.24
N ILE A 195 -4.66 23.10 -12.63
CA ILE A 195 -3.34 23.02 -13.27
C ILE A 195 -3.37 22.03 -14.46
N CYS A 196 -3.98 20.86 -14.32
CA CYS A 196 -4.11 19.91 -15.42
C CYS A 196 -4.85 20.54 -16.61
N SER A 197 -5.97 21.22 -16.38
CA SER A 197 -6.74 21.91 -17.42
C SER A 197 -5.96 23.05 -18.10
N SER A 198 -5.08 23.72 -17.37
CA SER A 198 -4.20 24.75 -17.94
C SER A 198 -3.08 24.19 -18.82
N ILE A 199 -2.67 22.93 -18.59
CA ILE A 199 -1.65 22.24 -19.39
C ILE A 199 -2.27 21.66 -20.66
N SER A 200 -3.37 20.92 -20.52
CA SER A 200 -4.14 20.39 -21.65
C SER A 200 -5.56 20.00 -21.21
N SER A 201 -6.54 20.38 -22.04
CA SER A 201 -7.94 19.96 -21.86
C SER A 201 -8.17 18.46 -22.07
N SER A 202 -7.19 17.75 -22.64
CA SER A 202 -7.25 16.31 -22.87
C SER A 202 -6.92 15.49 -21.62
N ILE A 203 -6.36 16.10 -20.58
CA ILE A 203 -5.99 15.38 -19.34
C ILE A 203 -7.25 14.94 -18.60
N ILE A 204 -7.35 13.63 -18.40
CA ILE A 204 -8.30 13.01 -17.49
C ILE A 204 -7.53 12.68 -16.22
N MET A 205 -7.99 13.16 -15.06
CA MET A 205 -7.34 12.91 -13.77
C MET A 205 -8.30 12.29 -12.75
N SER A 206 -7.74 11.54 -11.80
CA SER A 206 -8.45 10.99 -10.65
C SER A 206 -7.54 10.95 -9.43
N ILE A 207 -8.00 11.47 -8.28
CA ILE A 207 -7.38 11.18 -6.98
C ILE A 207 -8.04 9.92 -6.44
N ASN A 208 -7.23 8.91 -6.11
CA ASN A 208 -7.67 7.57 -5.75
C ASN A 208 -7.48 7.29 -4.24
N GLY A 209 -7.16 6.07 -3.89
CA GLY A 209 -6.90 5.65 -2.51
C GLY A 209 -8.10 5.80 -1.58
N SER A 210 -7.80 6.07 -0.32
CA SER A 210 -8.83 6.27 0.72
C SER A 210 -9.71 7.50 0.48
N TYR A 211 -9.19 8.52 -0.21
CA TYR A 211 -9.96 9.70 -0.60
C TYR A 211 -11.14 9.32 -1.51
N ARG A 212 -10.90 8.56 -2.59
CA ARG A 212 -11.95 8.12 -3.51
C ARG A 212 -12.95 7.17 -2.84
N ARG A 213 -12.51 6.43 -1.82
CA ARG A 213 -13.39 5.58 -1.00
C ARG A 213 -14.21 6.36 0.06
N GLY A 214 -14.19 7.68 0.05
CA GLY A 214 -15.01 8.51 0.94
C GLY A 214 -14.52 8.60 2.39
N LEU A 215 -13.29 8.15 2.72
CA LEU A 215 -12.80 8.20 4.09
C LEU A 215 -12.56 9.65 4.56
N PRO A 216 -12.72 9.95 5.85
CA PRO A 216 -12.55 11.30 6.40
C PRO A 216 -11.10 11.78 6.37
N THR A 217 -10.15 10.85 6.24
CA THR A 217 -8.71 11.17 6.15
C THR A 217 -8.01 10.24 5.19
N SER A 218 -6.89 10.70 4.61
CA SER A 218 -6.01 9.92 3.73
C SER A 218 -4.59 9.81 4.29
N GLY A 219 -3.82 8.79 3.87
CA GLY A 219 -2.40 8.66 4.19
C GLY A 219 -1.52 9.46 3.23
N ASP A 220 -1.94 9.53 1.98
CA ASP A 220 -1.25 10.13 0.85
C ASP A 220 -2.26 10.65 -0.18
N ILE A 221 -1.75 11.30 -1.21
CA ILE A 221 -2.52 11.79 -2.35
C ILE A 221 -2.09 10.98 -3.57
N ASP A 222 -2.94 10.05 -4.03
CA ASP A 222 -2.69 9.20 -5.19
C ASP A 222 -3.34 9.82 -6.44
N LEU A 223 -2.60 10.63 -7.19
CA LEU A 223 -3.06 11.22 -8.43
C LEU A 223 -2.75 10.31 -9.62
N MET A 224 -3.77 9.98 -10.38
CA MET A 224 -3.64 9.32 -11.68
C MET A 224 -4.04 10.26 -12.80
N ILE A 225 -3.30 10.19 -13.92
CA ILE A 225 -3.62 10.92 -15.13
C ILE A 225 -3.53 10.02 -16.36
N THR A 226 -4.38 10.32 -17.34
CA THR A 226 -4.36 9.74 -18.68
C THR A 226 -4.81 10.78 -19.73
N SER A 227 -4.69 10.42 -21.00
CA SER A 227 -5.25 11.20 -22.11
C SER A 227 -5.47 10.26 -23.30
N LYS A 228 -6.59 10.42 -24.02
CA LYS A 228 -6.87 9.67 -25.26
C LYS A 228 -6.15 10.24 -26.48
N THR A 229 -5.69 11.49 -26.44
CA THR A 229 -5.15 12.22 -27.59
C THR A 229 -3.68 12.59 -27.49
N GLU A 230 -3.12 12.57 -26.28
CA GLU A 230 -1.73 12.94 -26.01
C GLU A 230 -1.01 11.85 -25.19
N ASP A 231 0.33 11.87 -25.22
CA ASP A 231 1.16 10.94 -24.43
C ASP A 231 1.06 11.27 -22.92
N PRO A 232 0.45 10.41 -22.09
CA PRO A 232 0.29 10.66 -20.65
C PRO A 232 1.62 10.86 -19.92
N SER A 233 2.71 10.24 -20.40
CA SER A 233 4.04 10.41 -19.80
C SER A 233 4.61 11.81 -20.02
N LYS A 234 4.34 12.42 -21.19
CA LYS A 234 4.71 13.82 -21.45
C LYS A 234 3.88 14.76 -20.59
N LEU A 235 2.57 14.51 -20.49
CA LEU A 235 1.66 15.31 -19.66
C LEU A 235 2.06 15.26 -18.20
N ARG A 236 2.44 14.09 -17.66
CA ARG A 236 2.96 13.98 -16.29
C ARG A 236 4.21 14.84 -16.07
N LYS A 237 5.14 14.84 -17.02
CA LYS A 237 6.36 15.68 -16.93
C LYS A 237 6.03 17.17 -16.91
N LEU A 238 5.07 17.60 -17.75
CA LEU A 238 4.59 18.97 -17.76
C LEU A 238 3.91 19.35 -16.44
N LEU A 239 3.07 18.46 -15.90
CA LEU A 239 2.42 18.65 -14.60
C LEU A 239 3.44 18.80 -13.47
N ILE A 240 4.43 17.91 -13.39
CA ILE A 240 5.51 18.00 -12.39
C ILE A 240 6.27 19.32 -12.53
N LYS A 241 6.58 19.75 -13.76
CA LYS A 241 7.27 21.02 -14.02
C LYS A 241 6.44 22.21 -13.53
N GLU A 242 5.14 22.23 -13.82
CA GLU A 242 4.27 23.33 -13.40
C GLU A 242 4.05 23.35 -11.88
N LEU A 243 3.84 22.20 -11.24
CA LEU A 243 3.75 22.09 -9.78
C LEU A 243 5.04 22.54 -9.08
N THR A 244 6.20 22.27 -9.69
CA THR A 244 7.52 22.74 -9.17
C THR A 244 7.64 24.26 -9.34
N LYS A 245 7.28 24.79 -10.49
CA LYS A 245 7.31 26.24 -10.79
C LYS A 245 6.42 27.03 -9.82
N GLN A 246 5.25 26.47 -9.48
CA GLN A 246 4.32 27.08 -8.52
C GLN A 246 4.74 26.86 -7.05
N GLY A 247 5.86 26.19 -6.79
CA GLY A 247 6.36 25.92 -5.45
C GLY A 247 5.47 24.94 -4.64
N ILE A 248 4.57 24.20 -5.28
CA ILE A 248 3.73 23.18 -4.63
C ILE A 248 4.60 21.97 -4.31
N ILE A 249 5.42 21.47 -5.25
CA ILE A 249 6.41 20.43 -4.97
C ILE A 249 7.59 21.03 -4.19
N LYS A 250 7.78 20.51 -2.97
CA LYS A 250 8.86 20.93 -2.05
C LYS A 250 10.09 20.04 -2.16
N ALA A 251 9.90 18.77 -2.52
CA ALA A 251 10.99 17.82 -2.73
C ALA A 251 10.55 16.64 -3.62
N THR A 252 11.51 16.12 -4.39
CA THR A 252 11.33 14.88 -5.15
C THR A 252 11.88 13.70 -4.36
N MET A 253 11.05 12.72 -4.03
CA MET A 253 11.44 11.50 -3.33
C MET A 253 11.88 10.42 -4.32
N ALA A 254 11.14 10.26 -5.42
CA ALA A 254 11.48 9.37 -6.53
C ALA A 254 10.82 9.84 -7.82
N SER A 255 11.49 9.62 -8.96
CA SER A 255 10.95 9.88 -10.28
C SER A 255 11.34 8.73 -11.22
N GLY A 256 10.34 7.89 -11.54
CA GLY A 256 10.48 6.75 -12.44
C GLY A 256 9.82 6.99 -13.80
N LYS A 257 9.85 5.95 -14.65
CA LYS A 257 9.26 6.01 -16.00
C LYS A 257 7.74 6.26 -15.99
N LYS A 258 6.99 5.67 -15.04
CA LYS A 258 5.52 5.74 -14.94
C LYS A 258 5.00 6.38 -13.65
N LYS A 259 5.88 6.68 -12.69
CA LYS A 259 5.48 7.19 -11.37
C LYS A 259 6.45 8.26 -10.88
N PHE A 260 5.90 9.33 -10.35
CA PHE A 260 6.59 10.35 -9.55
C PHE A 260 6.11 10.26 -8.11
N MET A 261 7.01 10.45 -7.16
CA MET A 261 6.73 10.53 -5.73
C MET A 261 7.38 11.80 -5.19
N GLY A 262 6.62 12.64 -4.54
CA GLY A 262 7.10 13.91 -4.04
C GLY A 262 6.47 14.34 -2.72
N VAL A 263 7.12 15.31 -2.11
CA VAL A 263 6.58 16.06 -0.97
C VAL A 263 5.98 17.34 -1.49
N VAL A 264 4.73 17.61 -1.14
CA VAL A 264 3.97 18.80 -1.56
C VAL A 264 3.46 19.59 -0.37
N LYS A 265 3.23 20.89 -0.58
CA LYS A 265 2.51 21.78 0.35
C LYS A 265 1.59 22.69 -0.46
N LEU A 266 0.42 22.96 0.09
CA LEU A 266 -0.58 23.85 -0.52
C LEU A 266 -0.73 25.13 0.32
N GLU A 267 0.37 25.84 0.48
CA GLU A 267 0.49 27.00 1.37
C GLU A 267 -0.39 28.19 0.94
N SER A 268 -0.62 28.34 -0.37
CA SER A 268 -1.50 29.37 -0.92
C SER A 268 -2.95 29.24 -0.48
N GLU A 269 -3.38 28.03 -0.15
CA GLU A 269 -4.73 27.69 0.34
C GLU A 269 -4.77 27.49 1.87
N GLY A 270 -3.69 27.89 2.58
CA GLY A 270 -3.61 27.82 4.04
C GLY A 270 -3.20 26.48 4.63
N PHE A 271 -2.78 25.51 3.79
CA PHE A 271 -2.31 24.19 4.24
C PHE A 271 -0.78 24.16 4.29
N HIS A 272 -0.21 24.21 5.50
CA HIS A 272 1.25 24.36 5.72
C HIS A 272 1.98 23.04 5.96
N LYS A 273 1.27 21.92 6.19
CA LYS A 273 1.90 20.61 6.39
C LYS A 273 2.36 19.99 5.09
N ALA A 274 3.49 19.32 5.14
CA ALA A 274 4.00 18.56 4.01
C ALA A 274 3.18 17.27 3.83
N ARG A 275 2.85 16.96 2.57
CA ARG A 275 2.08 15.77 2.22
C ARG A 275 2.78 14.94 1.16
N HIS A 276 2.54 13.65 1.16
CA HIS A 276 3.02 12.76 0.14
C HIS A 276 2.09 12.80 -1.07
N LEU A 277 2.65 13.09 -2.25
CA LEU A 277 1.93 13.05 -3.54
C LEU A 277 2.59 12.05 -4.46
N ASP A 278 1.80 11.09 -4.92
CA ASP A 278 2.13 10.18 -6.00
C ASP A 278 1.42 10.63 -7.28
N ILE A 279 2.16 10.75 -8.39
CA ILE A 279 1.59 11.02 -9.70
C ILE A 279 1.92 9.84 -10.61
N ILE A 280 0.89 9.18 -11.13
CA ILE A 280 0.99 8.01 -11.98
C ILE A 280 0.35 8.31 -13.33
N ASP A 281 1.07 8.08 -14.42
CA ASP A 281 0.50 8.10 -15.76
C ASP A 281 0.15 6.70 -16.23
N THR A 282 -0.99 6.57 -16.89
CA THR A 282 -1.43 5.31 -17.49
C THR A 282 -1.91 5.52 -18.93
N SER A 283 -1.86 4.47 -19.75
CA SER A 283 -2.53 4.50 -21.04
C SER A 283 -4.06 4.58 -20.86
N PRO A 284 -4.81 5.12 -21.83
CA PRO A 284 -6.28 5.12 -21.73
C PRO A 284 -6.87 3.72 -21.53
N LEU A 285 -6.32 2.71 -22.19
CA LEU A 285 -6.75 1.31 -22.07
C LEU A 285 -6.50 0.70 -20.69
N ASP A 286 -5.48 1.17 -19.97
CA ASP A 286 -5.13 0.68 -18.64
C ASP A 286 -5.88 1.48 -17.54
N PHE A 287 -6.34 2.69 -17.84
CA PHE A 287 -6.86 3.63 -16.86
C PHE A 287 -8.01 3.08 -16.01
N PRO A 288 -9.02 2.38 -16.54
CA PRO A 288 -10.09 1.78 -15.72
C PRO A 288 -9.58 0.77 -14.71
N PHE A 289 -8.62 -0.07 -15.10
CA PHE A 289 -7.99 -1.06 -14.21
C PHE A 289 -7.13 -0.40 -13.15
N ALA A 290 -6.38 0.63 -13.53
CA ALA A 290 -5.55 1.38 -12.63
C ALA A 290 -6.39 2.15 -11.59
N VAL A 291 -7.47 2.82 -12.00
CA VAL A 291 -8.41 3.48 -11.08
C VAL A 291 -9.02 2.48 -10.11
N LEU A 292 -9.48 1.32 -10.58
CA LEU A 292 -10.00 0.25 -9.74
C LEU A 292 -8.97 -0.22 -8.71
N TYR A 293 -7.75 -0.51 -9.17
CA TYR A 293 -6.67 -1.02 -8.33
C TYR A 293 -6.22 -0.02 -7.27
N PHE A 294 -5.95 1.23 -7.67
CA PHE A 294 -5.47 2.28 -6.76
C PHE A 294 -6.58 2.85 -5.86
N THR A 295 -7.85 2.69 -6.25
CA THR A 295 -8.96 2.97 -5.34
C THR A 295 -8.96 1.97 -4.17
N GLY A 296 -8.71 0.69 -4.41
CA GLY A 296 -8.68 -0.35 -3.38
C GLY A 296 -10.07 -0.62 -2.80
N SER A 297 -10.16 -1.12 -1.59
CA SER A 297 -9.08 -1.44 -0.65
C SER A 297 -8.23 -2.64 -1.11
N GLY A 298 -7.14 -2.94 -0.41
CA GLY A 298 -6.31 -4.11 -0.72
C GLY A 298 -7.10 -5.41 -0.65
N GLY A 299 -7.94 -5.59 0.38
CA GLY A 299 -8.83 -6.74 0.52
C GLY A 299 -9.87 -6.81 -0.61
N PHE A 300 -10.45 -5.67 -1.00
CA PHE A 300 -11.35 -5.60 -2.14
C PHE A 300 -10.67 -6.03 -3.45
N ASN A 301 -9.46 -5.53 -3.73
CA ASN A 301 -8.69 -5.93 -4.91
C ASN A 301 -8.36 -7.43 -4.91
N SER A 302 -8.05 -8.00 -3.75
CA SER A 302 -7.78 -9.45 -3.62
C SER A 302 -9.02 -10.27 -3.98
N LYS A 303 -10.21 -9.87 -3.52
CA LYS A 303 -11.47 -10.53 -3.87
C LYS A 303 -11.81 -10.39 -5.36
N MET A 304 -11.68 -9.19 -5.94
CA MET A 304 -11.89 -8.97 -7.37
C MET A 304 -10.99 -9.88 -8.23
N ARG A 305 -9.71 -10.00 -7.84
CA ARG A 305 -8.77 -10.89 -8.52
C ARG A 305 -9.14 -12.36 -8.37
N ALA A 306 -9.64 -12.76 -7.20
CA ALA A 306 -10.09 -14.13 -6.97
C ALA A 306 -11.30 -14.49 -7.84
N GLU A 307 -12.28 -13.58 -7.99
CA GLU A 307 -13.42 -13.80 -8.88
C GLU A 307 -12.96 -13.86 -10.36
N ALA A 308 -12.09 -12.97 -10.80
CA ALA A 308 -11.50 -13.05 -12.15
C ALA A 308 -10.81 -14.41 -12.40
N LEU A 309 -10.05 -14.93 -11.41
CA LEU A 309 -9.37 -16.22 -11.52
C LEU A 309 -10.35 -17.41 -11.63
N LYS A 310 -11.51 -17.37 -10.97
CA LYS A 310 -12.57 -18.39 -11.08
C LYS A 310 -13.15 -18.46 -12.50
N LEU A 311 -13.23 -17.30 -13.16
CA LEU A 311 -13.72 -17.18 -14.54
C LEU A 311 -12.64 -17.44 -15.61
N GLY A 312 -11.42 -17.84 -15.20
CA GLY A 312 -10.31 -18.12 -16.11
C GLY A 312 -9.47 -16.91 -16.50
N TYR A 313 -9.64 -15.77 -15.81
CA TYR A 313 -8.91 -14.54 -16.08
C TYR A 313 -7.91 -14.20 -14.97
N SER A 314 -6.88 -13.44 -15.32
CA SER A 314 -5.92 -12.82 -14.39
C SER A 314 -6.04 -11.30 -14.49
N MET A 315 -6.23 -10.61 -13.38
CA MET A 315 -6.41 -9.15 -13.33
C MET A 315 -5.29 -8.46 -12.56
N ASN A 316 -4.80 -7.36 -13.08
CA ASN A 316 -3.84 -6.47 -12.43
C ASN A 316 -4.21 -4.99 -12.66
N GLU A 317 -3.33 -4.06 -12.31
CA GLU A 317 -3.51 -2.62 -12.49
C GLU A 317 -3.44 -2.14 -13.94
N TYR A 318 -3.12 -3.01 -14.88
CA TYR A 318 -3.00 -2.68 -16.31
C TYR A 318 -4.12 -3.28 -17.14
N CYS A 319 -4.55 -4.51 -16.84
CA CYS A 319 -5.50 -5.22 -17.69
C CYS A 319 -6.11 -6.45 -17.03
N LEU A 320 -7.10 -6.96 -17.72
CA LEU A 320 -7.57 -8.34 -17.64
C LEU A 320 -6.88 -9.16 -18.72
N SER A 321 -6.39 -10.35 -18.38
CA SER A 321 -5.71 -11.28 -19.29
C SER A 321 -6.21 -12.70 -19.09
N ASP A 322 -6.08 -13.55 -20.10
CA ASP A 322 -6.29 -14.98 -19.94
C ASP A 322 -5.36 -15.56 -18.85
N LYS A 323 -5.88 -16.40 -17.99
CA LYS A 323 -5.16 -16.97 -16.84
C LYS A 323 -3.95 -17.80 -17.25
N ASN A 324 -4.02 -18.52 -18.38
CA ASN A 324 -3.00 -19.47 -18.81
C ASN A 324 -1.99 -18.82 -19.73
N THR A 325 -2.47 -18.13 -20.78
CA THR A 325 -1.62 -17.53 -21.81
C THR A 325 -1.01 -16.19 -21.38
N LYS A 326 -1.60 -15.51 -20.38
CA LYS A 326 -1.25 -14.16 -19.92
C LYS A 326 -1.42 -13.08 -21.01
N VAL A 327 -2.08 -13.41 -22.10
CA VAL A 327 -2.43 -12.45 -23.14
C VAL A 327 -3.60 -11.59 -22.67
N ARG A 328 -3.54 -10.28 -22.91
CA ARG A 328 -4.64 -9.34 -22.64
C ARG A 328 -5.89 -9.80 -23.40
N ILE A 329 -7.06 -9.68 -22.77
CA ILE A 329 -8.34 -9.98 -23.41
C ILE A 329 -8.53 -9.03 -24.58
N ASP A 330 -8.88 -9.59 -25.73
CA ASP A 330 -9.09 -8.84 -26.98
C ASP A 330 -10.47 -8.16 -27.06
N SER A 331 -10.63 -7.31 -28.04
CA SER A 331 -11.84 -6.52 -28.26
C SER A 331 -13.04 -7.38 -28.61
N GLU A 332 -12.87 -8.50 -29.30
CA GLU A 332 -13.99 -9.39 -29.69
C GLU A 332 -14.64 -10.01 -28.46
N ILE A 333 -13.82 -10.53 -27.53
CA ILE A 333 -14.32 -11.11 -26.27
C ILE A 333 -14.98 -10.01 -25.39
N ILE A 334 -14.44 -8.79 -25.39
CA ILE A 334 -15.02 -7.68 -24.65
C ILE A 334 -16.37 -7.30 -25.28
N GLN A 335 -16.44 -7.18 -26.59
CA GLN A 335 -17.66 -6.87 -27.33
C GLN A 335 -18.77 -7.88 -27.06
N ASP A 336 -18.45 -9.17 -27.11
CA ASP A 336 -19.42 -10.26 -26.87
C ASP A 336 -19.99 -10.22 -25.44
N LYS A 337 -19.14 -9.89 -24.46
CA LYS A 337 -19.55 -9.90 -23.05
C LYS A 337 -20.27 -8.63 -22.58
N ILE A 338 -19.81 -7.47 -23.02
CA ILE A 338 -20.31 -6.20 -22.47
C ILE A 338 -20.85 -5.24 -23.53
N GLY A 339 -20.72 -5.55 -24.85
CA GLY A 339 -21.19 -4.72 -25.94
C GLY A 339 -20.28 -3.51 -26.24
N LYS A 340 -19.01 -3.58 -25.87
CA LYS A 340 -17.98 -2.53 -26.09
C LYS A 340 -16.70 -3.16 -26.62
N GLU A 341 -15.91 -2.41 -27.36
CA GLU A 341 -14.60 -2.86 -27.86
C GLU A 341 -13.49 -2.77 -26.82
N GLU A 342 -13.66 -1.92 -25.79
CA GLU A 342 -12.69 -1.71 -24.72
C GLU A 342 -13.36 -1.44 -23.37
N PHE A 343 -12.62 -1.61 -22.28
CA PHE A 343 -13.07 -1.18 -20.95
C PHE A 343 -12.88 0.33 -20.83
N GLU A 344 -13.97 1.08 -20.71
CA GLU A 344 -13.95 2.54 -20.57
C GLU A 344 -14.06 3.00 -19.11
N SER A 345 -14.60 2.13 -18.25
CA SER A 345 -14.87 2.42 -16.84
C SER A 345 -14.64 1.20 -15.93
N GLU A 346 -14.63 1.42 -14.63
CA GLU A 346 -14.63 0.33 -13.65
C GLU A 346 -15.89 -0.54 -13.78
N GLU A 347 -17.05 0.06 -14.05
CA GLU A 347 -18.33 -0.62 -14.22
C GLU A 347 -18.24 -1.68 -15.33
N ASP A 348 -17.52 -1.40 -16.41
CA ASP A 348 -17.31 -2.36 -17.50
C ASP A 348 -16.55 -3.60 -17.02
N ILE A 349 -15.57 -3.42 -16.12
CA ILE A 349 -14.80 -4.52 -15.53
C ILE A 349 -15.71 -5.39 -14.67
N PHE A 350 -16.58 -4.79 -13.84
CA PHE A 350 -17.56 -5.52 -13.04
C PHE A 350 -18.54 -6.28 -13.93
N LYS A 351 -19.09 -5.62 -14.96
CA LYS A 351 -20.01 -6.24 -15.91
C LYS A 351 -19.37 -7.43 -16.62
N PHE A 352 -18.13 -7.30 -17.06
CA PHE A 352 -17.38 -8.37 -17.72
C PHE A 352 -17.18 -9.59 -16.80
N LEU A 353 -17.01 -9.37 -15.50
CA LEU A 353 -16.84 -10.42 -14.50
C LEU A 353 -18.16 -10.95 -13.91
N ASP A 354 -19.31 -10.58 -14.49
CA ASP A 354 -20.66 -10.93 -14.00
C ASP A 354 -20.87 -10.52 -12.53
N MET A 355 -20.36 -9.35 -12.15
CA MET A 355 -20.41 -8.84 -10.80
C MET A 355 -21.23 -7.56 -10.72
N LYS A 356 -21.98 -7.41 -9.62
CA LYS A 356 -22.64 -6.14 -9.32
C LYS A 356 -21.61 -5.06 -9.00
N TYR A 357 -21.77 -3.88 -9.62
CA TYR A 357 -20.87 -2.74 -9.33
C TYR A 357 -20.91 -2.35 -7.86
N VAL A 358 -19.75 -2.26 -7.26
CA VAL A 358 -19.56 -1.77 -5.89
C VAL A 358 -18.96 -0.37 -5.94
N LYS A 359 -19.71 0.62 -5.44
CA LYS A 359 -19.23 2.00 -5.37
C LYS A 359 -17.96 2.09 -4.50
N PRO A 360 -17.05 3.03 -4.78
CA PRO A 360 -15.81 3.21 -4.02
C PRO A 360 -16.00 3.24 -2.51
N GLU A 361 -17.03 3.95 -2.02
CA GLU A 361 -17.32 4.12 -0.59
C GLU A 361 -17.61 2.78 0.12
N ASN A 362 -18.12 1.80 -0.61
CA ASN A 362 -18.46 0.48 -0.09
C ASN A 362 -17.31 -0.53 -0.19
N ARG A 363 -16.14 -0.15 -0.74
CA ARG A 363 -14.97 -1.03 -0.89
C ARG A 363 -14.09 -1.12 0.35
N ASN A 364 -14.47 -0.46 1.43
CA ASN A 364 -13.80 -0.59 2.74
C ASN A 364 -14.22 -1.87 3.47
N ILE A 365 -15.42 -2.39 3.17
CA ILE A 365 -16.00 -3.63 3.70
C ILE A 365 -15.95 -4.69 2.60
N MET A 366 -15.51 -5.89 2.94
CA MET A 366 -15.27 -6.97 1.99
C MET A 366 -16.57 -7.67 1.53
N THR A 367 -17.50 -6.95 0.91
CA THR A 367 -18.74 -7.58 0.39
C THR A 367 -18.76 -7.45 -1.15
N LEU A 368 -18.63 -8.58 -1.83
CA LEU A 368 -18.90 -8.71 -3.26
C LEU A 368 -20.11 -9.60 -3.43
N SER A 369 -21.12 -9.15 -4.17
CA SER A 369 -22.27 -9.98 -4.57
C SER A 369 -22.24 -10.22 -6.08
N LYS A 370 -22.60 -11.41 -6.52
CA LYS A 370 -22.86 -11.71 -7.94
C LYS A 370 -24.17 -11.04 -8.36
N GLN A 371 -24.29 -10.73 -9.64
CA GLN A 371 -25.55 -10.31 -10.26
C GLN A 371 -26.57 -11.42 -10.24
#